data_f3a6ebd61fbfcac1df1dec7c0e87554c
#
_entry.id   f3a6ebd61fbfcac1df1dec7c0e87554c
#
_cell.length_a   1.000
_cell.length_b   1.000
_cell.length_c   1.000
_cell.angle_alpha   90.00
_cell.angle_beta   90.00
_cell.angle_gamma   90.00
#
_symmetry.space_group_name_H-M   'P 1'
#
loop_
_entity.id
_entity.type
_entity.pdbx_description
1 polymer ?
#
loop_
_entity_poly.entity_id
_entity_poly.type
_entity_poly.pdbx_seq_one_letter_code
_entity_poly.pdbx_strand_id
1 'polypeptide(L)'
;VLSSQLAFHAMQRRRFLENSALASLPLLSSLALLPGCAVYERNIHSDDRPSADAPAGRFRGVRQPDTGIQVYLGIPFMKNPYEPVRRFLAPQPMERIADTLDCVKHGALPLQPGPNGAMIGGDGPLCLNIWVPRDATPRSRFPVMVWVPGGGSIRCAQNDERFDGTHFAAHGCILVTLAYRVNIDGFLKIRGGDSNLGVR
;
A
#
# COMPACT_ATOMS: atom_id res chain seq x y z
N VAL A 1 -0.88 -6.48 38.25
CA VAL A 1 -0.12 -6.28 37.00
C VAL A 1 -0.74 -5.17 36.14
N LEU A 2 -2.08 -4.95 36.20
CA LEU A 2 -2.75 -3.88 35.41
C LEU A 2 -2.58 -2.46 35.99
N SER A 3 -2.20 -2.30 37.27
CA SER A 3 -2.06 -0.96 37.90
C SER A 3 -0.73 -0.26 37.58
N SER A 4 0.30 -1.00 37.20
CA SER A 4 1.62 -0.42 36.91
C SER A 4 1.74 0.19 35.49
N GLN A 5 0.98 -0.29 34.53
CA GLN A 5 0.99 0.26 33.17
C GLN A 5 0.21 1.58 33.04
N LEU A 6 -0.84 1.76 33.82
CA LEU A 6 -1.59 3.03 33.85
C LEU A 6 -0.80 4.17 34.51
N ALA A 7 0.04 3.86 35.49
CA ALA A 7 0.91 4.85 36.15
C ALA A 7 2.04 5.34 35.23
N PHE A 8 2.58 4.50 34.39
CA PHE A 8 3.66 4.86 33.45
C PHE A 8 3.18 5.81 32.35
N HIS A 9 1.96 5.61 31.84
CA HIS A 9 1.36 6.49 30.81
C HIS A 9 0.98 7.87 31.35
N ALA A 10 0.57 7.96 32.62
CA ALA A 10 0.23 9.23 33.26
C ALA A 10 1.49 10.11 33.55
N MET A 11 2.63 9.48 33.81
CA MET A 11 3.88 10.18 34.08
C MET A 11 4.53 10.78 32.83
N GLN A 12 4.36 10.19 31.66
CA GLN A 12 4.85 10.77 30.40
C GLN A 12 4.03 11.99 29.95
N ARG A 13 2.72 12.04 30.21
CA ARG A 13 1.88 13.20 29.88
C ARG A 13 2.19 14.44 30.75
N ARG A 14 2.56 14.27 32.00
CA ARG A 14 2.90 15.40 32.88
C ARG A 14 4.20 16.11 32.49
N ARG A 15 5.23 15.38 32.06
CA ARG A 15 6.50 15.99 31.61
C ARG A 15 6.40 16.81 30.32
N PHE A 16 5.38 16.58 29.51
CA PHE A 16 5.17 17.34 28.27
C PHE A 16 4.49 18.70 28.52
N LEU A 17 3.74 18.85 29.61
CA LEU A 17 3.00 20.08 29.93
C LEU A 17 3.75 21.06 30.83
N GLU A 18 4.81 20.64 31.49
CA GLU A 18 5.59 21.51 32.39
C GLU A 18 6.69 22.34 31.70
N ASN A 19 6.99 22.05 30.43
CA ASN A 19 8.02 22.80 29.67
C ASN A 19 7.45 23.91 28.75
N SER A 20 6.20 24.32 28.93
CA SER A 20 5.54 25.29 28.04
C SER A 20 5.20 26.62 28.73
N ALA A 21 5.91 26.99 29.80
CA ALA A 21 5.71 28.30 30.41
C ALA A 21 7.05 29.06 30.57
N LEU A 22 7.06 30.29 30.05
CA LEU A 22 8.07 31.35 30.16
C LEU A 22 9.04 31.52 28.98
N ALA A 23 8.65 32.41 28.07
CA ALA A 23 9.48 33.53 27.62
C ALA A 23 8.69 34.43 26.67
N SER A 24 8.09 35.47 27.23
CA SER A 24 7.64 36.67 26.52
C SER A 24 8.82 37.62 26.37
N LEU A 25 9.22 37.97 25.14
CA LEU A 25 9.95 39.20 24.79
C LEU A 25 9.81 39.48 23.30
N PRO A 26 10.00 40.75 22.82
CA PRO A 26 9.12 41.36 21.84
C PRO A 26 9.63 41.33 20.38
N LEU A 27 8.68 41.67 19.49
CA LEU A 27 8.80 41.94 18.08
C LEU A 27 10.12 42.59 17.63
N LEU A 28 10.77 41.95 16.68
CA LEU A 28 11.46 42.60 15.60
C LEU A 28 11.24 41.77 14.34
N SER A 29 10.55 42.43 13.40
CA SER A 29 10.23 41.97 12.08
C SER A 29 11.50 41.63 11.29
N SER A 30 11.70 40.36 11.02
CA SER A 30 12.45 39.89 9.86
C SER A 30 11.67 38.72 9.27
N LEU A 31 11.10 39.01 8.11
CA LEU A 31 10.44 38.05 7.22
C LEU A 31 11.53 37.08 6.72
N ALA A 32 11.92 36.13 7.56
CA ALA A 32 12.70 34.99 7.15
C ALA A 32 11.73 34.01 6.51
N LEU A 33 11.78 33.96 5.18
CA LEU A 33 11.26 32.87 4.38
C LEU A 33 11.72 31.55 5.02
N LEU A 34 10.80 30.89 5.73
CA LEU A 34 10.96 29.48 6.04
C LEU A 34 11.15 28.77 4.69
N PRO A 35 12.21 28.00 4.50
CA PRO A 35 12.27 27.12 3.37
C PRO A 35 11.08 26.17 3.56
N GLY A 36 10.05 26.37 2.72
CA GLY A 36 8.95 25.44 2.62
C GLY A 36 9.52 24.04 2.50
N CYS A 37 8.84 23.07 3.05
CA CYS A 37 9.06 21.68 2.72
C CYS A 37 9.03 21.59 1.20
N ALA A 38 10.19 21.76 0.58
CA ALA A 38 10.38 21.40 -0.79
C ALA A 38 10.12 19.90 -0.81
N VAL A 39 8.92 19.53 -1.26
CA VAL A 39 8.66 18.20 -1.78
C VAL A 39 9.79 18.03 -2.80
N TYR A 40 10.76 17.24 -2.42
CA TYR A 40 11.90 16.96 -3.27
C TYR A 40 11.39 16.08 -4.41
N GLU A 41 10.77 16.72 -5.40
CA GLU A 41 10.59 16.13 -6.71
C GLU A 41 11.97 15.96 -7.31
N ARG A 42 12.63 14.87 -6.91
CA ARG A 42 13.83 14.44 -7.56
C ARG A 42 13.43 14.17 -9.02
N ASN A 43 13.92 14.98 -9.97
CA ASN A 43 13.87 14.67 -11.39
C ASN A 43 14.57 13.31 -11.57
N ILE A 44 13.80 12.24 -11.43
CA ILE A 44 14.24 10.90 -11.79
C ILE A 44 14.25 10.91 -13.31
N HIS A 45 15.43 10.96 -13.88
CA HIS A 45 15.58 10.76 -15.32
C HIS A 45 14.82 9.49 -15.68
N SER A 46 13.97 9.55 -16.71
CA SER A 46 13.05 8.49 -17.11
C SER A 46 13.74 7.15 -17.38
N ASP A 47 15.03 7.13 -17.60
CA ASP A 47 15.83 5.96 -17.96
C ASP A 47 16.31 5.13 -16.74
N ASP A 48 16.32 5.69 -15.52
CA ASP A 48 16.78 4.97 -14.31
C ASP A 48 15.69 4.22 -13.54
N ARG A 49 14.46 4.34 -13.99
CA ARG A 49 13.33 3.69 -13.31
C ARG A 49 13.28 2.19 -13.68
N PRO A 50 13.19 1.31 -12.67
CA PRO A 50 13.09 -0.12 -12.94
C PRO A 50 11.82 -0.44 -13.72
N SER A 51 11.94 -1.29 -14.73
CA SER A 51 10.81 -1.77 -15.52
C SER A 51 10.81 -3.29 -15.58
N ALA A 52 9.61 -3.86 -15.67
CA ALA A 52 9.39 -5.30 -15.80
C ALA A 52 8.37 -5.56 -16.90
N ASP A 53 8.69 -6.51 -17.80
CA ASP A 53 7.76 -7.03 -18.79
C ASP A 53 7.11 -8.31 -18.25
N ALA A 54 5.78 -8.36 -18.32
CA ALA A 54 4.98 -9.52 -17.94
C ALA A 54 3.89 -9.77 -18.99
N PRO A 55 3.26 -10.95 -18.99
CA PRO A 55 2.15 -11.23 -19.92
C PRO A 55 1.03 -10.17 -19.86
N ALA A 56 0.80 -9.59 -18.67
CA ALA A 56 -0.22 -8.56 -18.46
C ALA A 56 0.17 -7.16 -18.96
N GLY A 57 1.44 -6.90 -19.28
CA GLY A 57 1.91 -5.59 -19.77
C GLY A 57 3.33 -5.28 -19.36
N ARG A 58 3.72 -4.03 -19.58
CA ARG A 58 4.97 -3.46 -19.08
C ARG A 58 4.68 -2.57 -17.88
N PHE A 59 5.42 -2.77 -16.79
CA PHE A 59 5.25 -2.07 -15.52
C PHE A 59 6.52 -1.31 -15.19
N ARG A 60 6.39 -0.05 -14.80
CA ARG A 60 7.50 0.80 -14.43
C ARG A 60 7.36 1.25 -12.98
N GLY A 61 8.29 0.82 -12.14
CA GLY A 61 8.33 1.09 -10.71
C GLY A 61 9.19 2.30 -10.33
N VAL A 62 9.58 2.32 -9.07
CA VAL A 62 10.57 3.25 -8.53
C VAL A 62 11.69 2.48 -7.86
N ARG A 63 12.87 3.07 -7.78
CA ARG A 63 13.99 2.59 -6.98
C ARG A 63 14.05 3.43 -5.70
N GLN A 64 14.02 2.78 -4.54
CA GLN A 64 14.16 3.48 -3.27
C GLN A 64 15.58 4.09 -3.18
N PRO A 65 15.70 5.38 -2.83
CA PRO A 65 17.00 6.08 -2.87
C PRO A 65 18.04 5.45 -1.94
N ASP A 66 17.64 5.08 -0.74
CA ASP A 66 18.56 4.67 0.32
C ASP A 66 18.94 3.19 0.25
N THR A 67 18.05 2.35 -0.23
CA THR A 67 18.22 0.88 -0.27
C THR A 67 18.51 0.34 -1.66
N GLY A 68 18.14 1.08 -2.71
CA GLY A 68 18.17 0.63 -4.10
C GLY A 68 17.09 -0.40 -4.45
N ILE A 69 16.21 -0.75 -3.51
CA ILE A 69 15.12 -1.72 -3.72
C ILE A 69 14.17 -1.20 -4.78
N GLN A 70 13.76 -2.10 -5.68
CA GLN A 70 12.80 -1.78 -6.73
C GLN A 70 11.39 -2.01 -6.21
N VAL A 71 10.53 -1.00 -6.33
CA VAL A 71 9.17 -1.04 -5.79
C VAL A 71 8.17 -0.78 -6.91
N TYR A 72 7.18 -1.63 -7.01
CA TYR A 72 6.06 -1.51 -7.94
C TYR A 72 4.76 -1.51 -7.14
N LEU A 73 4.01 -0.42 -7.18
CA LEU A 73 2.78 -0.25 -6.42
C LEU A 73 1.56 -0.19 -7.34
N GLY A 74 0.46 -0.81 -6.91
CA GLY A 74 -0.82 -0.70 -7.59
C GLY A 74 -0.90 -1.44 -8.92
N ILE A 75 -0.22 -2.57 -9.09
CA ILE A 75 -0.34 -3.42 -10.27
C ILE A 75 -1.71 -4.09 -10.27
N PRO A 76 -2.61 -3.80 -11.23
CA PRO A 76 -3.90 -4.46 -11.33
C PRO A 76 -3.72 -5.90 -11.81
N PHE A 77 -4.39 -6.87 -11.16
CA PHE A 77 -4.31 -8.28 -11.56
C PHE A 77 -5.65 -8.88 -12.01
N MET A 78 -6.75 -8.14 -11.82
CA MET A 78 -8.07 -8.52 -12.30
C MET A 78 -8.89 -7.28 -12.68
N LYS A 79 -9.89 -7.45 -13.54
CA LYS A 79 -10.86 -6.39 -13.85
C LYS A 79 -11.59 -5.95 -12.59
N ASN A 80 -12.02 -4.68 -12.53
CA ASN A 80 -12.73 -4.16 -11.35
C ASN A 80 -13.94 -5.05 -11.01
N PRO A 81 -13.93 -5.76 -9.86
CA PRO A 81 -14.99 -6.70 -9.49
C PRO A 81 -16.25 -6.01 -8.95
N TYR A 82 -16.20 -4.72 -8.72
CA TYR A 82 -17.30 -3.94 -8.14
C TYR A 82 -18.20 -3.29 -9.18
N GLU A 83 -17.82 -3.35 -10.45
CA GLU A 83 -18.71 -2.90 -11.52
C GLU A 83 -19.98 -3.76 -11.56
N PRO A 84 -21.14 -3.17 -11.84
CA PRO A 84 -22.44 -3.88 -11.79
C PRO A 84 -22.46 -5.18 -12.60
N VAL A 85 -21.78 -5.19 -13.74
CA VAL A 85 -21.73 -6.36 -14.65
C VAL A 85 -20.79 -7.47 -14.18
N ARG A 86 -19.98 -7.25 -13.14
CA ARG A 86 -18.98 -8.19 -12.61
C ARG A 86 -19.15 -8.49 -11.13
N ARG A 87 -19.98 -7.70 -10.45
CA ARG A 87 -20.20 -7.87 -9.01
C ARG A 87 -20.80 -9.24 -8.72
N PHE A 88 -20.28 -9.93 -7.71
CA PHE A 88 -20.67 -11.29 -7.31
C PHE A 88 -20.43 -12.39 -8.35
N LEU A 89 -19.64 -12.13 -9.37
CA LEU A 89 -19.21 -13.11 -10.35
C LEU A 89 -17.76 -13.56 -10.13
N ALA A 90 -17.39 -14.67 -10.76
CA ALA A 90 -16.02 -15.16 -10.78
C ALA A 90 -15.04 -14.07 -11.26
N PRO A 91 -13.78 -14.05 -10.77
CA PRO A 91 -12.80 -13.07 -11.18
C PRO A 91 -12.50 -13.17 -12.67
N GLN A 92 -12.35 -12.02 -13.30
CA GLN A 92 -11.94 -11.92 -14.69
C GLN A 92 -10.53 -11.36 -14.77
N PRO A 93 -9.60 -12.03 -15.49
CA PRO A 93 -8.25 -11.54 -15.64
C PRO A 93 -8.22 -10.18 -16.34
N MET A 94 -7.16 -9.41 -16.05
CA MET A 94 -6.87 -8.20 -16.82
C MET A 94 -6.54 -8.56 -18.25
N GLU A 95 -6.97 -7.72 -19.17
CA GLU A 95 -6.42 -7.71 -20.51
C GLU A 95 -4.99 -7.17 -20.49
N ARG A 96 -4.20 -7.52 -21.50
CA ARG A 96 -2.86 -6.97 -21.62
C ARG A 96 -2.94 -5.44 -21.73
N ILE A 97 -2.22 -4.76 -20.86
CA ILE A 97 -2.07 -3.31 -20.89
C ILE A 97 -1.12 -2.97 -22.02
N ALA A 98 -1.58 -2.19 -23.01
CA ALA A 98 -0.82 -1.87 -24.20
C ALA A 98 0.36 -0.92 -23.89
N ASP A 99 0.10 0.09 -23.07
CA ASP A 99 1.09 1.08 -22.67
C ASP A 99 1.87 0.64 -21.43
N THR A 100 2.98 1.32 -21.16
CA THR A 100 3.71 1.11 -19.91
C THR A 100 2.91 1.72 -18.75
N LEU A 101 2.57 0.89 -17.76
CA LEU A 101 1.90 1.33 -16.56
C LEU A 101 2.91 1.81 -15.51
N ASP A 102 2.75 3.05 -15.05
CA ASP A 102 3.52 3.60 -13.93
C ASP A 102 2.98 3.08 -12.59
N CYS A 103 3.76 2.24 -11.94
CA CYS A 103 3.44 1.57 -10.68
C CYS A 103 4.10 2.29 -9.50
N VAL A 104 3.70 3.54 -9.27
CA VAL A 104 4.30 4.44 -8.28
C VAL A 104 3.35 4.82 -7.15
N LYS A 105 2.10 4.40 -7.24
CA LYS A 105 1.05 4.68 -6.25
C LYS A 105 0.30 3.40 -5.93
N HIS A 106 -0.11 3.26 -4.69
CA HIS A 106 -0.99 2.16 -4.31
C HIS A 106 -2.31 2.18 -5.10
N GLY A 107 -2.81 1.01 -5.44
CA GLY A 107 -4.13 0.87 -6.04
C GLY A 107 -5.28 1.03 -5.04
N ALA A 108 -6.51 0.99 -5.55
CA ALA A 108 -7.71 1.09 -4.74
C ALA A 108 -7.78 0.00 -3.65
N LEU A 109 -8.39 0.36 -2.53
CA LEU A 109 -8.77 -0.63 -1.51
C LEU A 109 -9.97 -1.46 -2.00
N PRO A 110 -10.11 -2.70 -1.54
CA PRO A 110 -11.36 -3.43 -1.68
C PRO A 110 -12.52 -2.67 -1.05
N LEU A 111 -13.73 -2.86 -1.57
CA LEU A 111 -14.94 -2.29 -0.96
C LEU A 111 -15.14 -2.88 0.44
N GLN A 112 -15.07 -2.04 1.46
CA GLN A 112 -15.04 -2.48 2.85
C GLN A 112 -15.54 -1.39 3.81
N PRO A 113 -15.96 -1.74 5.04
CA PRO A 113 -16.29 -0.75 6.06
C PRO A 113 -15.07 0.08 6.46
N GLY A 114 -15.19 1.39 6.41
CA GLY A 114 -14.21 2.34 6.93
C GLY A 114 -14.33 2.54 8.45
N PRO A 115 -13.46 3.38 9.04
CA PRO A 115 -13.45 3.64 10.49
C PRO A 115 -14.79 4.16 11.04
N ASN A 116 -15.52 4.93 10.25
CA ASN A 116 -16.79 5.55 10.64
C ASN A 116 -18.03 4.73 10.23
N GLY A 117 -17.84 3.47 9.82
CA GLY A 117 -18.93 2.63 9.33
C GLY A 117 -19.35 2.91 7.87
N ALA A 118 -18.93 4.00 7.28
CA ALA A 118 -19.12 4.25 5.85
C ALA A 118 -18.31 3.27 5.01
N MET A 119 -18.83 2.92 3.84
CA MET A 119 -18.06 2.07 2.91
C MET A 119 -16.95 2.88 2.24
N ILE A 120 -15.77 2.29 2.12
CA ILE A 120 -14.60 2.85 1.44
C ILE A 120 -14.06 1.86 0.40
N GLY A 121 -13.31 2.36 -0.59
CA GLY A 121 -12.74 1.53 -1.67
C GLY A 121 -13.77 1.07 -2.69
N GLY A 122 -13.38 0.12 -3.52
CA GLY A 122 -14.23 -0.43 -4.58
C GLY A 122 -14.30 0.41 -5.86
N ASP A 123 -13.52 1.46 -5.94
CA ASP A 123 -13.47 2.44 -7.03
C ASP A 123 -12.49 2.05 -8.15
N GLY A 124 -11.92 0.85 -8.10
CA GLY A 124 -10.96 0.37 -9.10
C GLY A 124 -10.73 -1.13 -9.06
N PRO A 125 -9.84 -1.62 -9.95
CA PRO A 125 -9.41 -3.01 -9.95
C PRO A 125 -8.69 -3.38 -8.65
N LEU A 126 -8.70 -4.66 -8.30
CA LEU A 126 -7.83 -5.15 -7.22
C LEU A 126 -6.39 -5.18 -7.70
N CYS A 127 -5.52 -4.70 -6.83
CA CYS A 127 -4.11 -4.49 -7.14
C CYS A 127 -3.21 -5.24 -6.16
N LEU A 128 -1.97 -5.44 -6.60
CA LEU A 128 -0.88 -5.94 -5.79
C LEU A 128 0.29 -4.94 -5.78
N ASN A 129 1.17 -5.08 -4.80
CA ASN A 129 2.42 -4.34 -4.71
C ASN A 129 3.58 -5.34 -4.66
N ILE A 130 4.74 -4.98 -5.21
CA ILE A 130 5.91 -5.85 -5.27
C ILE A 130 7.14 -5.06 -4.81
N TRP A 131 7.91 -5.65 -3.89
CA TRP A 131 9.26 -5.20 -3.51
C TRP A 131 10.27 -6.23 -3.98
N VAL A 132 11.24 -5.77 -4.76
CA VAL A 132 12.23 -6.62 -5.45
C VAL A 132 13.63 -6.24 -4.98
N PRO A 133 14.51 -7.21 -4.66
CA PRO A 133 15.91 -6.94 -4.32
C PRO A 133 16.59 -6.01 -5.34
N ARG A 134 17.46 -5.14 -4.85
CA ARG A 134 18.14 -4.12 -5.70
C ARG A 134 18.89 -4.72 -6.88
N ASP A 135 19.48 -5.89 -6.69
CA ASP A 135 20.32 -6.55 -7.68
C ASP A 135 19.54 -7.52 -8.59
N ALA A 136 18.20 -7.50 -8.50
CA ALA A 136 17.36 -8.39 -9.28
C ALA A 136 17.44 -8.05 -10.78
N THR A 137 17.57 -9.11 -11.56
CA THR A 137 17.55 -9.09 -13.02
C THR A 137 16.49 -10.07 -13.51
N PRO A 138 16.11 -10.05 -14.80
CA PRO A 138 15.17 -11.03 -15.36
C PRO A 138 15.61 -12.48 -15.23
N ARG A 139 16.90 -12.74 -14.95
CA ARG A 139 17.48 -14.09 -14.76
C ARG A 139 17.59 -14.49 -13.29
N SER A 140 17.37 -13.57 -12.38
CA SER A 140 17.46 -13.83 -10.94
C SER A 140 16.34 -14.77 -10.49
N ARG A 141 16.65 -15.63 -9.52
CA ARG A 141 15.72 -16.62 -8.95
C ARG A 141 15.58 -16.40 -7.44
N PHE A 142 15.15 -15.21 -7.06
CA PHE A 142 14.84 -14.93 -5.66
C PHE A 142 13.58 -15.67 -5.21
N PRO A 143 13.52 -16.13 -3.96
CA PRO A 143 12.27 -16.62 -3.39
C PRO A 143 11.23 -15.50 -3.39
N VAL A 144 9.97 -15.89 -3.59
CA VAL A 144 8.83 -14.97 -3.58
C VAL A 144 7.94 -15.32 -2.40
N MET A 145 7.67 -14.34 -1.55
CA MET A 145 6.67 -14.43 -0.51
C MET A 145 5.43 -13.64 -0.94
N VAL A 146 4.29 -14.29 -0.93
CA VAL A 146 2.99 -13.64 -1.17
C VAL A 146 2.33 -13.41 0.19
N TRP A 147 2.13 -12.15 0.53
CA TRP A 147 1.46 -11.74 1.75
C TRP A 147 -0.01 -11.45 1.48
N VAL A 148 -0.87 -12.24 2.11
CA VAL A 148 -2.31 -12.03 2.10
C VAL A 148 -2.69 -11.27 3.36
N PRO A 149 -3.07 -9.97 3.26
CA PRO A 149 -3.36 -9.16 4.42
C PRO A 149 -4.54 -9.73 5.23
N GLY A 150 -4.40 -9.72 6.55
CA GLY A 150 -5.48 -10.07 7.45
C GLY A 150 -6.56 -8.98 7.54
N GLY A 151 -7.66 -9.29 8.20
CA GLY A 151 -8.77 -8.35 8.44
C GLY A 151 -10.10 -9.07 8.69
N GLY A 152 -10.05 -10.35 9.07
CA GLY A 152 -11.23 -11.15 9.41
C GLY A 152 -12.20 -11.36 8.26
N SER A 153 -11.72 -11.35 7.02
CA SER A 153 -12.56 -11.39 5.80
C SER A 153 -13.49 -10.18 5.62
N ILE A 154 -13.41 -9.19 6.51
CA ILE A 154 -14.23 -7.97 6.49
C ILE A 154 -13.46 -6.81 5.88
N ARG A 155 -12.15 -6.77 6.11
CA ARG A 155 -11.23 -5.72 5.64
C ARG A 155 -9.98 -6.33 5.04
N CYS A 156 -9.36 -5.57 4.14
CA CYS A 156 -8.06 -5.88 3.54
C CYS A 156 -7.40 -4.56 3.15
N ALA A 157 -6.14 -4.39 3.49
CA ALA A 157 -5.38 -3.20 3.13
C ALA A 157 -3.98 -3.63 2.68
N GLN A 158 -3.80 -3.86 1.36
CA GLN A 158 -2.49 -4.18 0.78
C GLN A 158 -1.50 -3.01 0.84
N ASN A 159 -2.01 -1.81 1.13
CA ASN A 159 -1.26 -0.56 1.25
C ASN A 159 -0.98 -0.13 2.70
N ASP A 160 -1.20 -1.02 3.67
CA ASP A 160 -0.85 -0.75 5.07
C ASP A 160 0.68 -0.72 5.21
N GLU A 161 1.21 0.35 5.81
CA GLU A 161 2.65 0.55 6.00
C GLU A 161 3.33 -0.60 6.77
N ARG A 162 2.57 -1.32 7.60
CA ARG A 162 3.06 -2.51 8.32
C ARG A 162 3.45 -3.65 7.38
N PHE A 163 3.01 -3.61 6.14
CA PHE A 163 3.27 -4.62 5.11
C PHE A 163 4.29 -4.14 4.07
N ASP A 164 5.08 -3.10 4.39
CA ASP A 164 6.19 -2.68 3.55
C ASP A 164 7.21 -3.80 3.38
N GLY A 165 7.53 -4.10 2.13
CA GLY A 165 8.37 -5.23 1.77
C GLY A 165 9.87 -4.93 1.73
N THR A 166 10.27 -3.73 2.08
CA THR A 166 11.67 -3.27 2.00
C THR A 166 12.61 -4.20 2.74
N HIS A 167 12.24 -4.62 3.96
CA HIS A 167 13.06 -5.52 4.77
C HIS A 167 13.25 -6.89 4.11
N PHE A 168 12.19 -7.48 3.56
CA PHE A 168 12.27 -8.76 2.86
C PHE A 168 13.14 -8.65 1.60
N ALA A 169 12.96 -7.62 0.82
CA ALA A 169 13.73 -7.38 -0.39
C ALA A 169 15.22 -7.13 -0.09
N ALA A 170 15.54 -6.43 1.00
CA ALA A 170 16.91 -6.24 1.47
C ALA A 170 17.60 -7.56 1.83
N HIS A 171 16.84 -8.58 2.24
CA HIS A 171 17.34 -9.93 2.59
C HIS A 171 17.16 -10.96 1.46
N GLY A 172 16.98 -10.49 0.22
CA GLY A 172 16.95 -11.37 -0.95
C GLY A 172 15.64 -12.13 -1.15
N CYS A 173 14.52 -11.64 -0.65
CA CYS A 173 13.19 -12.21 -0.88
C CYS A 173 12.28 -11.18 -1.53
N ILE A 174 11.67 -11.51 -2.67
CA ILE A 174 10.63 -10.67 -3.28
C ILE A 174 9.39 -10.77 -2.41
N LEU A 175 8.86 -9.62 -1.95
CA LEU A 175 7.56 -9.58 -1.28
C LEU A 175 6.48 -9.08 -2.26
N VAL A 176 5.36 -9.78 -2.26
CA VAL A 176 4.14 -9.38 -2.95
C VAL A 176 3.03 -9.21 -1.92
N THR A 177 2.44 -8.03 -1.81
CA THR A 177 1.19 -7.83 -1.04
C THR A 177 0.03 -7.70 -2.02
N LEU A 178 -1.12 -8.25 -1.71
CA LEU A 178 -2.26 -8.23 -2.62
C LEU A 178 -3.56 -7.83 -1.92
N ALA A 179 -4.42 -7.15 -2.68
CA ALA A 179 -5.81 -6.94 -2.30
C ALA A 179 -6.65 -8.14 -2.71
N TYR A 180 -7.71 -8.44 -1.97
CA TYR A 180 -8.72 -9.43 -2.36
C TYR A 180 -10.10 -8.94 -1.97
N ARG A 181 -11.14 -9.47 -2.60
CA ARG A 181 -12.52 -9.13 -2.23
C ARG A 181 -12.80 -9.55 -0.79
N VAL A 182 -13.35 -8.66 -0.01
CA VAL A 182 -13.71 -8.86 1.39
C VAL A 182 -15.21 -8.66 1.60
N ASN A 183 -15.65 -8.87 2.81
CA ASN A 183 -17.04 -8.64 3.23
C ASN A 183 -18.02 -9.46 2.36
N ILE A 184 -19.20 -8.92 2.09
CA ILE A 184 -20.23 -9.60 1.29
C ILE A 184 -19.75 -9.86 -0.15
N ASP A 185 -18.99 -8.96 -0.73
CA ASP A 185 -18.46 -9.10 -2.11
C ASP A 185 -17.46 -10.25 -2.25
N GLY A 186 -16.77 -10.61 -1.16
CA GLY A 186 -15.81 -11.72 -1.15
C GLY A 186 -16.39 -13.04 -0.67
N PHE A 187 -17.31 -13.01 0.29
CA PHE A 187 -17.64 -14.20 1.06
C PHE A 187 -19.14 -14.51 1.18
N LEU A 188 -20.02 -13.70 0.58
CA LEU A 188 -21.44 -14.02 0.55
C LEU A 188 -21.69 -15.30 -0.27
N LYS A 189 -22.45 -16.23 0.31
CA LYS A 189 -22.94 -17.41 -0.41
C LYS A 189 -24.27 -17.09 -1.08
N ILE A 190 -24.27 -17.09 -2.41
CA ILE A 190 -25.46 -16.87 -3.22
C ILE A 190 -25.94 -18.23 -3.77
N ARG A 191 -27.23 -18.54 -3.63
CA ARG A 191 -27.79 -19.78 -4.16
C ARG A 191 -27.67 -19.80 -5.68
N GLY A 192 -27.05 -20.84 -6.24
CA GLY A 192 -26.82 -20.98 -7.69
C GLY A 192 -25.70 -20.09 -8.25
N GLY A 193 -25.04 -19.31 -7.40
CA GLY A 193 -23.90 -18.47 -7.76
C GLY A 193 -22.57 -19.00 -7.24
N ASP A 194 -21.52 -18.32 -7.60
CA ASP A 194 -20.17 -18.57 -7.09
C ASP A 194 -20.07 -18.22 -5.61
N SER A 195 -19.19 -18.91 -4.89
CA SER A 195 -18.90 -18.65 -3.49
C SER A 195 -17.41 -18.45 -3.26
N ASN A 196 -17.04 -17.89 -2.10
CA ASN A 196 -15.65 -17.63 -1.72
C ASN A 196 -14.89 -16.81 -2.77
N LEU A 197 -15.54 -15.80 -3.31
CA LEU A 197 -14.99 -14.94 -4.37
C LEU A 197 -13.77 -14.12 -3.91
N GLY A 198 -13.55 -14.05 -2.59
CA GLY A 198 -12.37 -13.40 -2.01
C GLY A 198 -11.08 -14.21 -2.17
N VAL A 199 -11.19 -15.53 -2.36
CA VAL A 199 -10.04 -16.46 -2.46
C VAL A 199 -10.00 -17.24 -3.78
N ARG A 200 -10.67 -16.72 -4.80
CA ARG A 200 -10.67 -17.26 -6.15
C ARG A 200 -9.76 -16.53 -7.11
#